data_58f83c01ab5daea8dd447972c9c62bc1
#
_entry.id   58f83c01ab5daea8dd447972c9c62bc1
#
_cell.length_a   1.000
_cell.length_b   1.000
_cell.length_c   1.000
_cell.angle_alpha   90.00
_cell.angle_beta   90.00
_cell.angle_gamma   90.00
#
_symmetry.space_group_name_H-M   'P 1'
#
loop_
_entity.id
_entity.type
_entity.pdbx_description
1 polymer ?
#
loop_
_entity_poly.entity_id
_entity_poly.type
_entity_poly.pdbx_seq_one_letter_code
_entity_poly.pdbx_strand_id
1 'polypeptide(L)'
;MTQHYIIMGICGCGKTTVAEAMQQQLHCPFAEGDDFHTQANRDKMGAGIPLNDDDRRPWLERLRDWMSEQAQHGARHTIVTCSALKHSYRDILRQAQGEVHFVHLSPPIEANRERMESRQGHYMKASMIQSQLDTLQPLAADEQGVVITSAGAPDEVMVEVMRYVNAQGRA
;
A
#
# COMPACT_ATOMS: atom_id res chain seq x y z
N MET A 1 -9.84 -18.33 5.91
CA MET A 1 -10.20 -16.98 5.42
C MET A 1 -8.97 -16.31 4.82
N THR A 2 -9.10 -15.70 3.67
CA THR A 2 -7.99 -15.03 3.00
C THR A 2 -7.51 -13.83 3.80
N GLN A 3 -6.19 -13.69 3.94
CA GLN A 3 -5.55 -12.54 4.58
C GLN A 3 -5.00 -11.63 3.49
N HIS A 4 -5.52 -10.43 3.39
CA HIS A 4 -5.06 -9.44 2.43
C HIS A 4 -4.13 -8.44 3.14
N TYR A 5 -2.92 -8.25 2.59
CA TYR A 5 -1.95 -7.30 3.15
C TYR A 5 -1.79 -6.13 2.20
N ILE A 6 -2.23 -4.97 2.64
CA ILE A 6 -2.06 -3.72 1.88
C ILE A 6 -0.84 -2.99 2.43
N ILE A 7 0.19 -2.91 1.61
CA ILE A 7 1.42 -2.19 1.96
C ILE A 7 1.19 -0.73 1.60
N MET A 8 1.07 0.10 2.63
CA MET A 8 0.68 1.50 2.47
C MET A 8 1.76 2.46 2.96
N GLY A 9 1.62 3.70 2.58
CA GLY A 9 2.50 4.78 2.99
C GLY A 9 2.69 5.80 1.89
N ILE A 10 3.40 6.87 2.22
CA ILE A 10 3.71 7.93 1.25
C ILE A 10 4.75 7.47 0.24
N CYS A 11 4.94 8.24 -0.82
CA CYS A 11 5.94 7.93 -1.85
C CYS A 11 7.34 7.80 -1.24
N GLY A 12 8.14 6.89 -1.79
CA GLY A 12 9.51 6.65 -1.33
C GLY A 12 9.64 5.84 -0.05
N CYS A 13 8.56 5.28 0.50
CA CYS A 13 8.65 4.48 1.73
C CYS A 13 9.07 3.02 1.51
N GLY A 14 9.15 2.56 0.25
CA GLY A 14 9.62 1.22 -0.07
C GLY A 14 8.53 0.17 -0.23
N LYS A 15 7.31 0.57 -0.56
CA LYS A 15 6.16 -0.35 -0.70
C LYS A 15 6.42 -1.51 -1.65
N THR A 16 6.89 -1.22 -2.85
CA THR A 16 7.12 -2.26 -3.88
C THR A 16 8.21 -3.24 -3.44
N THR A 17 9.30 -2.74 -2.88
CA THR A 17 10.39 -3.58 -2.40
C THR A 17 9.92 -4.56 -1.33
N VAL A 18 9.15 -4.08 -0.36
CA VAL A 18 8.59 -4.92 0.71
C VAL A 18 7.59 -5.92 0.13
N ALA A 19 6.71 -5.47 -0.76
CA ALA A 19 5.70 -6.34 -1.37
C ALA A 19 6.34 -7.47 -2.17
N GLU A 20 7.38 -7.20 -2.95
CA GLU A 20 8.10 -8.22 -3.71
C GLU A 20 8.77 -9.24 -2.79
N ALA A 21 9.39 -8.79 -1.71
CA ALA A 21 10.01 -9.68 -0.74
C ALA A 21 8.97 -10.55 -0.02
N MET A 22 7.81 -9.97 0.32
CA MET A 22 6.70 -10.74 0.90
C MET A 22 6.19 -11.80 -0.08
N GLN A 23 6.06 -11.46 -1.35
CA GLN A 23 5.59 -12.40 -2.37
C GLN A 23 6.53 -13.60 -2.48
N GLN A 24 7.83 -13.37 -2.42
CA GLN A 24 8.81 -14.46 -2.45
C GLN A 24 8.67 -15.40 -1.27
N GLN A 25 8.30 -14.90 -0.10
CA GLN A 25 8.13 -15.71 1.09
C GLN A 25 6.76 -16.40 1.15
N LEU A 26 5.70 -15.71 0.73
CA LEU A 26 4.33 -16.20 0.85
C LEU A 26 3.83 -16.94 -0.39
N HIS A 27 4.50 -16.77 -1.54
CA HIS A 27 4.09 -17.37 -2.82
C HIS A 27 2.62 -17.13 -3.13
N CYS A 28 2.20 -15.87 -3.09
CA CYS A 28 0.80 -15.49 -3.24
C CYS A 28 0.60 -14.44 -4.34
N PRO A 29 -0.66 -14.21 -4.76
CA PRO A 29 -0.97 -13.14 -5.71
C PRO A 29 -0.55 -11.77 -5.19
N PHE A 30 0.02 -10.96 -6.07
CA PHE A 30 0.47 -9.60 -5.78
C PHE A 30 -0.04 -8.64 -6.85
N ALA A 31 -0.56 -7.50 -6.42
CA ALA A 31 -1.01 -6.44 -7.31
C ALA A 31 -0.39 -5.10 -6.91
N GLU A 32 0.22 -4.43 -7.89
CA GLU A 32 0.64 -3.03 -7.74
C GLU A 32 -0.61 -2.16 -7.88
N GLY A 33 -0.92 -1.40 -6.83
CA GLY A 33 -2.11 -0.57 -6.84
C GLY A 33 -2.16 0.42 -8.00
N ASP A 34 -1.02 0.98 -8.36
CA ASP A 34 -0.95 1.96 -9.45
C ASP A 34 -1.40 1.41 -10.80
N ASP A 35 -1.27 0.11 -11.01
CA ASP A 35 -1.68 -0.54 -12.26
C ASP A 35 -3.20 -0.58 -12.43
N PHE A 36 -3.95 -0.31 -11.36
CA PHE A 36 -5.41 -0.40 -11.34
C PHE A 36 -6.12 0.93 -11.59
N HIS A 37 -5.36 2.01 -11.79
CA HIS A 37 -5.97 3.31 -12.12
C HIS A 37 -6.75 3.26 -13.43
N THR A 38 -7.86 4.00 -13.46
CA THR A 38 -8.64 4.18 -14.69
C THR A 38 -7.84 4.97 -15.72
N GLN A 39 -8.22 4.88 -16.98
CA GLN A 39 -7.56 5.68 -18.02
C GLN A 39 -7.73 7.18 -17.74
N ALA A 40 -8.90 7.59 -17.25
CA ALA A 40 -9.13 8.99 -16.87
C ALA A 40 -8.13 9.46 -15.80
N ASN A 41 -7.86 8.61 -14.80
CA ASN A 41 -6.87 8.93 -13.77
C ASN A 41 -5.45 9.01 -14.35
N ARG A 42 -5.11 8.08 -15.23
CA ARG A 42 -3.79 8.08 -15.89
C ARG A 42 -3.59 9.36 -16.72
N ASP A 43 -4.64 9.79 -17.43
CA ASP A 43 -4.61 11.02 -18.24
C ASP A 43 -4.41 12.25 -17.36
N LYS A 44 -5.13 12.32 -16.23
CA LYS A 44 -4.96 13.43 -15.27
C LYS A 44 -3.56 13.47 -14.69
N MET A 45 -3.05 12.32 -14.25
CA MET A 45 -1.69 12.23 -13.68
C MET A 45 -0.63 12.63 -14.71
N GLY A 46 -0.79 12.18 -15.96
CA GLY A 46 0.11 12.53 -17.05
C GLY A 46 0.09 14.02 -17.39
N ALA A 47 -1.05 14.68 -17.16
CA ALA A 47 -1.20 16.12 -17.38
C ALA A 47 -0.79 16.96 -16.14
N GLY A 48 -0.35 16.31 -15.05
CA GLY A 48 0.01 16.99 -13.80
C GLY A 48 -1.19 17.45 -12.98
N ILE A 49 -2.38 16.93 -13.26
CA ILE A 49 -3.61 17.28 -12.55
C ILE A 49 -3.78 16.34 -11.34
N PRO A 50 -3.90 16.88 -10.12
CA PRO A 50 -4.11 16.04 -8.93
C PRO A 50 -5.43 15.27 -9.00
N LEU A 51 -5.44 14.04 -8.49
CA LEU A 51 -6.66 13.25 -8.39
C LEU A 51 -7.43 13.70 -7.13
N ASN A 52 -8.76 13.79 -7.26
CA ASN A 52 -9.65 14.02 -6.12
C ASN A 52 -10.20 12.68 -5.59
N ASP A 53 -11.01 12.73 -4.55
CA ASP A 53 -11.58 11.53 -3.94
C ASP A 53 -12.51 10.78 -4.89
N ASP A 54 -13.27 11.50 -5.72
CA ASP A 54 -14.17 10.89 -6.71
C ASP A 54 -13.38 10.16 -7.79
N ASP A 55 -12.24 10.70 -8.20
CA ASP A 55 -11.35 10.05 -9.17
C ASP A 55 -10.79 8.73 -8.61
N ARG A 56 -10.49 8.70 -7.31
CA ARG A 56 -9.88 7.54 -6.65
C ARG A 56 -10.86 6.44 -6.35
N ARG A 57 -12.14 6.74 -6.17
CA ARG A 57 -13.14 5.74 -5.78
C ARG A 57 -13.18 4.54 -6.73
N PRO A 58 -13.30 4.69 -8.07
CA PRO A 58 -13.30 3.54 -8.96
C PRO A 58 -12.02 2.73 -8.88
N TRP A 59 -10.89 3.38 -8.67
CA TRP A 59 -9.60 2.73 -8.50
C TRP A 59 -9.56 1.86 -7.25
N LEU A 60 -10.01 2.40 -6.12
CA LEU A 60 -10.06 1.66 -4.85
C LEU A 60 -11.04 0.50 -4.93
N GLU A 61 -12.16 0.68 -5.62
CA GLU A 61 -13.15 -0.37 -5.83
C GLU A 61 -12.57 -1.51 -6.69
N ARG A 62 -11.78 -1.19 -7.69
CA ARG A 62 -11.08 -2.21 -8.50
C ARG A 62 -10.11 -3.03 -7.65
N LEU A 63 -9.38 -2.39 -6.76
CA LEU A 63 -8.46 -3.10 -5.84
C LEU A 63 -9.24 -4.00 -4.88
N ARG A 64 -10.33 -3.49 -4.31
CA ARG A 64 -11.23 -4.27 -3.47
C ARG A 64 -11.74 -5.50 -4.21
N ASP A 65 -12.22 -5.31 -5.42
CA ASP A 65 -12.79 -6.39 -6.22
C ASP A 65 -11.73 -7.43 -6.60
N TRP A 66 -10.50 -6.99 -6.90
CA TRP A 66 -9.39 -7.91 -7.16
C TRP A 66 -9.10 -8.78 -5.94
N MET A 67 -9.04 -8.18 -4.76
CA MET A 67 -8.82 -8.93 -3.52
C MET A 67 -9.95 -9.95 -3.29
N SER A 68 -11.20 -9.52 -3.47
CA SER A 68 -12.36 -10.40 -3.31
C SER A 68 -12.33 -11.56 -4.29
N GLU A 69 -11.93 -11.32 -5.53
CA GLU A 69 -11.80 -12.34 -6.55
C GLU A 69 -10.74 -13.37 -6.16
N GLN A 70 -9.58 -12.93 -5.65
CA GLN A 70 -8.55 -13.83 -5.17
C GLN A 70 -9.05 -14.70 -4.02
N ALA A 71 -9.82 -14.11 -3.09
CA ALA A 71 -10.41 -14.86 -1.99
C ALA A 71 -11.39 -15.91 -2.49
N GLN A 72 -12.19 -15.60 -3.49
CA GLN A 72 -13.13 -16.55 -4.10
C GLN A 72 -12.42 -17.72 -4.76
N HIS A 73 -11.21 -17.48 -5.28
CA HIS A 73 -10.38 -18.54 -5.88
C HIS A 73 -9.52 -19.30 -4.87
N GLY A 74 -9.73 -19.04 -3.57
CA GLY A 74 -9.08 -19.82 -2.52
C GLY A 74 -7.69 -19.35 -2.12
N ALA A 75 -7.29 -18.14 -2.47
CA ALA A 75 -6.00 -17.62 -2.05
C ALA A 75 -5.92 -17.51 -0.53
N ARG A 76 -4.80 -17.92 0.04
CA ARG A 76 -4.53 -17.80 1.47
C ARG A 76 -4.13 -16.38 1.85
N HIS A 77 -3.29 -15.79 1.01
CA HIS A 77 -2.73 -14.46 1.18
C HIS A 77 -2.81 -13.71 -0.12
N THR A 78 -2.95 -12.40 -0.04
CA THR A 78 -2.72 -11.50 -1.17
C THR A 78 -1.91 -10.31 -0.68
N ILE A 79 -1.19 -9.68 -1.60
CA ILE A 79 -0.40 -8.48 -1.32
C ILE A 79 -0.82 -7.41 -2.31
N VAL A 80 -1.11 -6.21 -1.81
CA VAL A 80 -1.46 -5.05 -2.63
C VAL A 80 -0.61 -3.87 -2.18
N THR A 81 -0.02 -3.13 -3.12
CA THR A 81 0.60 -1.85 -2.81
C THR A 81 -0.39 -0.74 -3.10
N CYS A 82 -0.60 0.15 -2.15
CA CYS A 82 -1.51 1.28 -2.29
C CYS A 82 -1.19 2.30 -1.22
N SER A 83 -1.06 3.57 -1.60
CA SER A 83 -0.75 4.62 -0.61
C SER A 83 -1.78 4.68 0.52
N ALA A 84 -3.07 4.49 0.21
CA ALA A 84 -4.17 4.36 1.18
C ALA A 84 -4.15 5.44 2.29
N LEU A 85 -3.94 6.69 1.90
CA LEU A 85 -3.62 7.77 2.83
C LEU A 85 -4.77 8.20 3.74
N LYS A 86 -6.02 8.03 3.31
CA LYS A 86 -7.20 8.45 4.08
C LYS A 86 -7.98 7.27 4.63
N HIS A 87 -8.62 7.46 5.78
CA HIS A 87 -9.53 6.45 6.35
C HIS A 87 -10.62 6.05 5.35
N SER A 88 -11.18 7.02 4.61
CA SER A 88 -12.23 6.75 3.62
C SER A 88 -11.75 5.84 2.52
N TYR A 89 -10.49 5.94 2.12
CA TYR A 89 -9.89 5.04 1.12
C TYR A 89 -9.78 3.62 1.67
N ARG A 90 -9.30 3.52 2.90
CA ARG A 90 -9.15 2.23 3.59
C ARG A 90 -10.50 1.57 3.86
N ASP A 91 -11.54 2.36 4.12
CA ASP A 91 -12.90 1.84 4.31
C ASP A 91 -13.41 1.11 3.07
N ILE A 92 -13.11 1.62 1.89
CA ILE A 92 -13.47 0.95 0.63
C ILE A 92 -12.71 -0.37 0.51
N LEU A 93 -11.41 -0.34 0.76
CA LEU A 93 -10.56 -1.54 0.65
C LEU A 93 -10.97 -2.63 1.66
N ARG A 94 -11.41 -2.23 2.87
CA ARG A 94 -11.83 -3.18 3.91
C ARG A 94 -13.13 -3.92 3.56
N GLN A 95 -13.85 -3.50 2.54
CA GLN A 95 -15.06 -4.20 2.08
C GLN A 95 -14.74 -5.48 1.31
N ALA A 96 -13.47 -5.74 1.00
CA ALA A 96 -13.07 -6.97 0.31
C ALA A 96 -13.45 -8.21 1.12
N GLN A 97 -13.76 -9.29 0.42
CA GLN A 97 -14.02 -10.59 1.04
C GLN A 97 -12.72 -11.12 1.67
N GLY A 98 -12.76 -11.47 2.95
CA GLY A 98 -11.60 -11.88 3.72
C GLY A 98 -11.23 -10.86 4.77
N GLU A 99 -10.05 -10.97 5.34
CA GLU A 99 -9.53 -10.01 6.31
C GLU A 99 -8.50 -9.09 5.65
N VAL A 100 -8.64 -7.79 5.85
CA VAL A 100 -7.78 -6.78 5.26
C VAL A 100 -6.89 -6.18 6.35
N HIS A 101 -5.58 -6.25 6.12
CA HIS A 101 -4.55 -5.73 7.02
C HIS A 101 -3.78 -4.61 6.33
N PHE A 102 -3.50 -3.54 7.07
CA PHE A 102 -2.71 -2.42 6.55
C PHE A 102 -1.31 -2.47 7.17
N VAL A 103 -0.31 -2.62 6.33
CA VAL A 103 1.09 -2.56 6.73
C VAL A 103 1.61 -1.19 6.32
N HIS A 104 1.63 -0.28 7.30
CA HIS A 104 2.01 1.11 7.05
C HIS A 104 3.52 1.26 7.20
N LEU A 105 4.21 1.46 6.08
CA LEU A 105 5.65 1.74 6.09
C LEU A 105 5.85 3.24 6.32
N SER A 106 6.38 3.59 7.49
CA SER A 106 6.55 4.99 7.91
C SER A 106 7.98 5.23 8.41
N PRO A 107 8.99 5.08 7.53
CA PRO A 107 10.37 5.38 7.90
C PRO A 107 10.55 6.89 8.15
N PRO A 108 11.68 7.32 8.76
CA PRO A 108 11.99 8.74 8.86
C PRO A 108 11.96 9.41 7.47
N ILE A 109 11.47 10.63 7.42
CA ILE A 109 11.20 11.35 6.15
C ILE A 109 12.45 11.49 5.27
N GLU A 110 13.62 11.56 5.88
CA GLU A 110 14.89 11.65 5.16
C GLU A 110 15.11 10.43 4.27
N ALA A 111 14.71 9.25 4.73
CA ALA A 111 14.82 8.02 3.93
C ALA A 111 13.93 8.09 2.69
N ASN A 112 12.73 8.64 2.82
CA ASN A 112 11.84 8.85 1.67
C ASN A 112 12.48 9.80 0.65
N ARG A 113 13.04 10.90 1.13
CA ARG A 113 13.70 11.90 0.26
C ARG A 113 14.87 11.31 -0.49
N GLU A 114 15.73 10.57 0.19
CA GLU A 114 16.88 9.91 -0.43
C GLU A 114 16.46 8.95 -1.54
N ARG A 115 15.45 8.15 -1.30
CA ARG A 115 14.93 7.20 -2.28
C ARG A 115 14.33 7.92 -3.49
N MET A 116 13.61 9.01 -3.27
CA MET A 116 13.03 9.82 -4.34
C MET A 116 14.08 10.47 -5.20
N GLU A 117 15.14 11.02 -4.59
CA GLU A 117 16.24 11.67 -5.28
C GLU A 117 17.06 10.69 -6.11
N SER A 118 17.23 9.45 -5.64
CA SER A 118 18.01 8.43 -6.34
C SER A 118 17.30 7.85 -7.56
N ARG A 119 15.99 8.06 -7.70
CA ARG A 119 15.20 7.55 -8.83
C ARG A 119 15.25 8.55 -9.97
N GLN A 120 16.13 8.30 -10.94
CA GLN A 120 16.23 9.12 -12.14
C GLN A 120 14.97 8.98 -13.00
N GLY A 121 14.50 10.12 -13.54
CA GLY A 121 13.33 10.14 -14.42
C GLY A 121 11.99 10.13 -13.72
N HIS A 122 11.96 10.12 -12.40
CA HIS A 122 10.72 10.23 -11.64
C HIS A 122 10.23 11.68 -11.63
N TYR A 123 8.98 11.85 -12.07
CA TYR A 123 8.30 13.15 -12.00
C TYR A 123 7.76 13.48 -10.60
N MET A 124 7.93 12.57 -9.62
CA MET A 124 7.54 12.81 -8.23
C MET A 124 8.64 13.57 -7.51
N LYS A 125 8.43 14.87 -7.37
CA LYS A 125 9.36 15.78 -6.70
C LYS A 125 9.19 15.71 -5.18
N ALA A 126 10.18 16.22 -4.44
CA ALA A 126 10.13 16.30 -2.98
C ALA A 126 8.86 17.00 -2.45
N SER A 127 8.27 17.92 -3.22
CA SER A 127 7.01 18.56 -2.87
C SER A 127 5.86 17.57 -2.73
N MET A 128 5.91 16.44 -3.43
CA MET A 128 4.90 15.37 -3.33
C MET A 128 4.91 14.70 -1.96
N ILE A 129 6.10 14.58 -1.36
CA ILE A 129 6.23 14.00 -0.02
C ILE A 129 5.42 14.82 0.98
N GLN A 130 5.59 16.15 0.96
CA GLN A 130 4.88 17.02 1.89
C GLN A 130 3.37 16.97 1.65
N SER A 131 2.94 17.00 0.39
CA SER A 131 1.53 16.90 0.03
C SER A 131 0.91 15.59 0.55
N GLN A 132 1.61 14.48 0.41
CA GLN A 132 1.12 13.20 0.90
C GLN A 132 1.12 13.13 2.43
N LEU A 133 2.11 13.71 3.11
CA LEU A 133 2.13 13.80 4.56
C LEU A 133 0.94 14.61 5.08
N ASP A 134 0.60 15.70 4.40
CA ASP A 134 -0.55 16.54 4.78
C ASP A 134 -1.87 15.78 4.62
N THR A 135 -1.93 14.85 3.68
CA THR A 135 -3.13 14.05 3.40
C THR A 135 -3.22 12.82 4.28
N LEU A 136 -2.07 12.27 4.70
CA LEU A 136 -1.99 11.01 5.44
C LEU A 136 -2.75 11.10 6.78
N GLN A 137 -3.68 10.17 6.96
CA GLN A 137 -4.36 9.93 8.22
C GLN A 137 -3.78 8.66 8.84
N PRO A 138 -3.19 8.74 10.03
CA PRO A 138 -2.61 7.55 10.68
C PRO A 138 -3.64 6.44 10.87
N LEU A 139 -3.18 5.20 10.97
CA LEU A 139 -4.07 4.08 11.25
C LEU A 139 -4.81 4.30 12.57
N ALA A 140 -6.11 4.12 12.55
CA ALA A 140 -6.94 4.22 13.76
C ALA A 140 -6.91 2.88 14.53
N ALA A 141 -7.31 2.93 15.79
CA ALA A 141 -7.31 1.74 16.67
C ALA A 141 -8.22 0.62 16.14
N ASP A 142 -9.27 0.97 15.40
CA ASP A 142 -10.21 0.01 14.81
C ASP A 142 -9.76 -0.51 13.44
N GLU A 143 -8.66 -0.01 12.91
CA GLU A 143 -8.09 -0.46 11.65
C GLU A 143 -7.05 -1.55 11.93
N GLN A 144 -7.28 -2.73 11.36
CA GLN A 144 -6.39 -3.87 11.54
C GLN A 144 -5.10 -3.65 10.78
N GLY A 145 -3.96 -3.64 11.47
CA GLY A 145 -2.69 -3.40 10.81
C GLY A 145 -1.54 -3.13 11.76
N VAL A 146 -0.45 -2.70 11.19
CA VAL A 146 0.80 -2.40 11.90
C VAL A 146 1.51 -1.22 11.25
N VAL A 147 2.20 -0.43 12.06
CA VAL A 147 3.06 0.67 11.57
C VAL A 147 4.51 0.25 11.73
N ILE A 148 5.26 0.27 10.63
CA ILE A 148 6.68 -0.09 10.61
C ILE A 148 7.48 1.20 10.43
N THR A 149 8.25 1.58 11.44
CA THR A 149 9.01 2.84 11.45
C THR A 149 10.49 2.65 11.15
N SER A 150 10.94 1.42 10.96
CA SER A 150 12.33 1.12 10.69
C SER A 150 12.83 1.79 9.42
N ALA A 151 13.99 2.45 9.51
CA ALA A 151 14.70 3.00 8.36
C ALA A 151 15.86 2.08 7.94
N GLY A 152 15.95 0.89 8.52
CA GLY A 152 17.02 -0.05 8.28
C GLY A 152 17.01 -0.66 6.89
N ALA A 153 17.93 -1.60 6.68
CA ALA A 153 17.99 -2.36 5.44
C ALA A 153 16.66 -3.09 5.19
N PRO A 154 16.34 -3.40 3.93
CA PRO A 154 15.10 -4.12 3.62
C PRO A 154 14.90 -5.40 4.46
N ASP A 155 15.98 -6.11 4.80
CA ASP A 155 15.91 -7.32 5.62
C ASP A 155 15.37 -7.04 7.03
N GLU A 156 15.74 -5.91 7.62
CA GLU A 156 15.27 -5.52 8.95
C GLU A 156 13.78 -5.17 8.92
N VAL A 157 13.35 -4.46 7.88
CA VAL A 157 11.93 -4.14 7.66
C VAL A 157 11.13 -5.43 7.51
N MET A 158 11.65 -6.38 6.74
CA MET A 158 10.98 -7.66 6.49
C MET A 158 10.80 -8.48 7.76
N VAL A 159 11.75 -8.45 8.68
CA VAL A 159 11.61 -9.14 9.97
C VAL A 159 10.37 -8.65 10.72
N GLU A 160 10.18 -7.33 10.78
CA GLU A 160 9.02 -6.74 11.46
C GLU A 160 7.71 -7.06 10.71
N VAL A 161 7.72 -6.97 9.38
CA VAL A 161 6.55 -7.27 8.55
C VAL A 161 6.14 -8.73 8.73
N MET A 162 7.08 -9.66 8.62
CA MET A 162 6.78 -11.09 8.72
C MET A 162 6.38 -11.50 10.13
N ARG A 163 6.87 -10.81 11.15
CA ARG A 163 6.40 -11.02 12.52
C ARG A 163 4.91 -10.74 12.64
N TYR A 164 4.44 -9.65 12.05
CA TYR A 164 3.03 -9.32 12.02
C TYR A 164 2.23 -10.37 11.23
N VAL A 165 2.70 -10.71 10.02
CA VAL A 165 2.03 -11.68 9.14
C VAL A 165 1.90 -13.03 9.83
N ASN A 166 2.96 -13.52 10.44
CA ASN A 166 2.97 -14.82 11.10
C ASN A 166 2.05 -14.85 12.32
N ALA A 167 1.88 -13.72 13.01
CA ALA A 167 0.97 -13.62 14.15
C ALA A 167 -0.50 -13.79 13.73
N GLN A 168 -0.85 -13.41 12.51
CA GLN A 168 -2.23 -13.53 12.02
C GLN A 168 -2.63 -14.98 11.72
N GLY A 169 -1.69 -15.83 11.38
CA GLY A 169 -1.94 -17.24 11.05
C GLY A 169 -2.11 -18.15 12.26
N ARG A 170 -2.02 -17.61 13.48
CA ARG A 170 -2.07 -18.39 14.72
C ARG A 170 -3.38 -18.27 15.48
N ALA A 171 -4.33 -17.55 14.94
CA ALA A 171 -5.63 -17.37 15.59
C ALA A 171 -6.51 -18.62 15.42
#